data_9df1793f467cb452ca2fa5744c7c5f27
#
_entry.id   9df1793f467cb452ca2fa5744c7c5f27
#
_cell.length_a   1.000
_cell.length_b   1.000
_cell.length_c   1.000
_cell.angle_alpha   90.00
_cell.angle_beta   90.00
_cell.angle_gamma   90.00
#
_symmetry.space_group_name_H-M   'P 1'
#
loop_
_entity.id
_entity.type
_entity.pdbx_description
1 polymer ?
#
loop_
_entity_poly.entity_id
_entity_poly.type
_entity_poly.pdbx_seq_one_letter_code
_entity_poly.pdbx_strand_id
1 'polypeptide(L)'
;MRKSQFLNLILPFVSMGLIYATMLIGVYISSLNKGIECPDWPLCPNGFAYPPDKFFYEHFHRLVAIIAFIFTAITLIFVRKSNWKLNRLVVAILTSLLTVQIIMGYFVVSTKLNPYVVAIHLSIGVTIFSLAFLLLRESYLEIKN
;
A
#
# COMPACT_ATOMS: atom_id res chain seq x y z
N MET A 1 25.46 10.22 -9.50
CA MET A 1 24.71 9.55 -8.42
C MET A 1 25.14 8.08 -8.39
N ARG A 2 25.57 7.56 -7.23
CA ARG A 2 25.94 6.14 -7.09
C ARG A 2 24.68 5.27 -7.24
N LYS A 3 24.81 4.04 -7.76
CA LYS A 3 23.68 3.10 -7.95
C LYS A 3 22.85 2.90 -6.67
N SER A 4 23.50 2.88 -5.49
CA SER A 4 22.83 2.77 -4.20
C SER A 4 21.98 4.01 -3.84
N GLN A 5 22.43 5.21 -4.17
CA GLN A 5 21.69 6.46 -3.93
C GLN A 5 20.44 6.53 -4.82
N PHE A 6 20.56 6.06 -6.07
CA PHE A 6 19.40 5.97 -6.97
C PHE A 6 18.35 5.01 -6.42
N LEU A 7 18.74 3.82 -5.98
CA LEU A 7 17.81 2.84 -5.41
C LEU A 7 17.13 3.36 -4.12
N ASN A 8 17.88 4.06 -3.27
CA ASN A 8 17.36 4.63 -2.03
C ASN A 8 16.32 5.75 -2.27
N LEU A 9 16.27 6.34 -3.46
CA LEU A 9 15.27 7.33 -3.84
C LEU A 9 14.09 6.71 -4.60
N ILE A 10 14.40 5.86 -5.58
CA ILE A 10 13.37 5.31 -6.47
C ILE A 10 12.42 4.34 -5.76
N LEU A 11 12.93 3.54 -4.81
CA LEU A 11 12.10 2.58 -4.08
C LEU A 11 11.05 3.26 -3.20
N PRO A 12 11.37 4.26 -2.34
CA PRO A 12 10.36 5.03 -1.62
C PRO A 12 9.39 5.77 -2.54
N PHE A 13 9.87 6.33 -3.65
CA PHE A 13 9.04 7.01 -4.63
C PHE A 13 7.99 6.07 -5.26
N VAL A 14 8.41 4.90 -5.73
CA VAL A 14 7.50 3.89 -6.30
C VAL A 14 6.54 3.37 -5.25
N SER A 15 7.01 3.07 -4.03
CA SER A 15 6.14 2.64 -2.92
C SER A 15 5.06 3.67 -2.61
N MET A 16 5.42 4.96 -2.52
CA MET A 16 4.48 6.05 -2.29
C MET A 16 3.44 6.15 -3.42
N GLY A 17 3.88 6.07 -4.68
CA GLY A 17 2.99 6.11 -5.84
C GLY A 17 1.99 4.96 -5.87
N LEU A 18 2.44 3.74 -5.53
CA LEU A 18 1.58 2.56 -5.45
C LEU A 18 0.57 2.65 -4.29
N ILE A 19 1.00 3.16 -3.13
CA ILE A 19 0.12 3.41 -1.98
C ILE A 19 -0.97 4.42 -2.38
N TYR A 20 -0.59 5.52 -3.02
CA TYR A 20 -1.53 6.53 -3.50
C TYR A 20 -2.52 5.95 -4.51
N ALA A 21 -2.04 5.20 -5.50
CA ALA A 21 -2.89 4.53 -6.48
C ALA A 21 -3.89 3.57 -5.82
N THR A 22 -3.42 2.77 -4.83
CA THR A 22 -4.29 1.87 -4.07
C THR A 22 -5.40 2.64 -3.35
N MET A 23 -5.08 3.78 -2.71
CA MET A 23 -6.06 4.63 -2.04
C MET A 23 -7.11 5.18 -3.01
N LEU A 24 -6.68 5.71 -4.15
CA LEU A 24 -7.60 6.24 -5.17
C LEU A 24 -8.56 5.17 -5.70
N ILE A 25 -8.02 4.00 -6.04
CA ILE A 25 -8.82 2.88 -6.53
C ILE A 25 -9.80 2.44 -5.43
N GLY A 26 -9.34 2.34 -4.17
CA GLY A 26 -10.18 1.96 -3.03
C GLY A 26 -11.36 2.90 -2.80
N VAL A 27 -11.12 4.21 -2.84
CA VAL A 27 -12.20 5.22 -2.74
C VAL A 27 -13.15 5.10 -3.91
N TYR A 28 -12.63 4.94 -5.12
CA TYR A 28 -13.44 4.82 -6.33
C TYR A 28 -14.37 3.60 -6.29
N ILE A 29 -13.85 2.40 -5.98
CA ILE A 29 -14.68 1.19 -5.88
C ILE A 29 -15.68 1.25 -4.73
N SER A 30 -15.33 1.88 -3.61
CA SER A 30 -16.24 2.11 -2.49
C SER A 30 -17.41 3.01 -2.90
N SER A 31 -17.13 4.09 -3.64
CA SER A 31 -18.17 4.99 -4.14
C SER A 31 -19.13 4.33 -5.13
N LEU A 32 -18.66 3.31 -5.84
CA LEU A 32 -19.48 2.51 -6.77
C LEU A 32 -20.20 1.33 -6.08
N ASN A 33 -20.02 1.12 -4.77
CA ASN A 33 -20.45 -0.08 -4.03
C ASN A 33 -19.93 -1.40 -4.64
N LYS A 34 -18.76 -1.36 -5.31
CA LYS A 34 -18.13 -2.50 -5.99
C LYS A 34 -16.99 -3.16 -5.18
N GLY A 35 -16.83 -2.79 -3.94
CA GLY A 35 -15.81 -3.34 -3.05
C GLY A 35 -16.21 -4.59 -2.29
N ILE A 36 -17.32 -5.24 -2.66
CA ILE A 36 -17.86 -6.46 -2.03
C ILE A 36 -18.33 -7.50 -3.07
N GLU A 37 -17.85 -7.37 -4.29
CA GLU A 37 -18.27 -8.27 -5.38
C GLU A 37 -17.55 -9.62 -5.34
N CYS A 38 -16.29 -9.65 -4.85
CA CYS A 38 -15.52 -10.89 -4.72
C CYS A 38 -16.00 -11.71 -3.52
N PRO A 39 -16.39 -12.99 -3.72
CA PRO A 39 -16.83 -13.85 -2.64
C PRO A 39 -15.67 -14.31 -1.73
N ASP A 40 -14.45 -14.36 -2.26
CA ASP A 40 -13.28 -14.89 -1.59
C ASP A 40 -12.33 -13.78 -1.08
N TRP A 41 -11.49 -14.12 -0.12
CA TRP A 41 -10.44 -13.26 0.40
C TRP A 41 -9.17 -14.12 0.69
N PRO A 42 -7.94 -13.67 0.45
CA PRO A 42 -7.52 -12.30 0.06
C PRO A 42 -7.63 -12.00 -1.44
N LEU A 43 -7.78 -12.98 -2.30
CA LEU A 43 -7.91 -12.81 -3.74
C LEU A 43 -9.35 -13.07 -4.19
N CYS A 44 -9.69 -12.56 -5.36
CA CYS A 44 -10.94 -12.88 -6.04
C CYS A 44 -10.87 -14.27 -6.71
N PRO A 45 -11.99 -14.84 -7.19
CA PRO A 45 -11.97 -16.05 -8.00
C PRO A 45 -10.95 -15.96 -9.14
N ASN A 46 -10.28 -17.06 -9.45
CA ASN A 46 -9.14 -17.19 -10.38
C ASN A 46 -7.77 -16.70 -9.83
N GLY A 47 -7.67 -16.34 -8.55
CA GLY A 47 -6.41 -15.98 -7.91
C GLY A 47 -5.75 -14.76 -8.53
N PHE A 48 -4.56 -14.90 -9.12
CA PHE A 48 -3.83 -13.82 -9.81
C PHE A 48 -4.16 -13.68 -11.30
N ALA A 49 -4.93 -14.62 -11.86
CA ALA A 49 -5.35 -14.55 -13.26
C ALA A 49 -6.42 -13.46 -13.46
N TYR A 50 -6.65 -13.09 -14.70
CA TYR A 50 -7.68 -12.11 -15.03
C TYR A 50 -9.04 -12.57 -14.52
N PRO A 51 -9.74 -11.75 -13.72
CA PRO A 51 -11.02 -12.12 -13.13
C PRO A 51 -12.15 -11.96 -14.15
N PRO A 52 -13.32 -12.58 -13.94
CA PRO A 52 -14.54 -12.18 -14.62
C PRO A 52 -14.83 -10.68 -14.44
N ASP A 53 -15.41 -10.03 -15.44
CA ASP A 53 -15.62 -8.57 -15.48
C ASP A 53 -16.32 -8.01 -14.23
N LYS A 54 -17.23 -8.79 -13.65
CA LYS A 54 -17.93 -8.45 -12.41
C LYS A 54 -16.97 -8.15 -11.26
N PHE A 55 -15.86 -8.87 -11.16
CA PHE A 55 -14.90 -8.77 -10.05
C PHE A 55 -13.72 -7.86 -10.34
N PHE A 56 -13.64 -7.29 -11.55
CA PHE A 56 -12.47 -6.58 -12.05
C PHE A 56 -11.98 -5.49 -11.10
N TYR A 57 -12.85 -4.60 -10.65
CA TYR A 57 -12.47 -3.44 -9.86
C TYR A 57 -11.87 -3.82 -8.49
N GLU A 58 -12.55 -4.71 -7.77
CA GLU A 58 -12.08 -5.17 -6.46
C GLU A 58 -10.80 -6.00 -6.58
N HIS A 59 -10.74 -6.89 -7.59
CA HIS A 59 -9.54 -7.67 -7.89
C HIS A 59 -8.34 -6.77 -8.17
N PHE A 60 -8.50 -5.77 -9.02
CA PHE A 60 -7.44 -4.83 -9.38
C PHE A 60 -6.95 -4.05 -8.16
N HIS A 61 -7.86 -3.56 -7.31
CA HIS A 61 -7.49 -2.92 -6.05
C HIS A 61 -6.62 -3.81 -5.17
N ARG A 62 -7.02 -5.05 -4.97
CA ARG A 62 -6.30 -6.02 -4.14
C ARG A 62 -4.91 -6.33 -4.71
N LEU A 63 -4.79 -6.49 -6.03
CA LEU A 63 -3.50 -6.71 -6.68
C LEU A 63 -2.56 -5.52 -6.50
N VAL A 64 -3.04 -4.29 -6.72
CA VAL A 64 -2.22 -3.09 -6.51
C VAL A 64 -1.80 -2.95 -5.04
N ALA A 65 -2.66 -3.30 -4.09
CA ALA A 65 -2.33 -3.32 -2.67
C ALA A 65 -1.22 -4.34 -2.34
N ILE A 66 -1.27 -5.54 -2.90
CA ILE A 66 -0.22 -6.56 -2.75
C ILE A 66 1.10 -6.07 -3.35
N ILE A 67 1.07 -5.47 -4.53
CA ILE A 67 2.26 -4.90 -5.18
C ILE A 67 2.86 -3.77 -4.32
N ALA A 68 2.02 -2.87 -3.79
CA ALA A 68 2.46 -1.80 -2.88
C ALA A 68 3.13 -2.37 -1.62
N PHE A 69 2.57 -3.42 -1.03
CA PHE A 69 3.15 -4.12 0.12
C PHE A 69 4.52 -4.73 -0.22
N ILE A 70 4.64 -5.43 -1.35
CA ILE A 70 5.90 -6.06 -1.80
C ILE A 70 6.99 -5.00 -2.01
N PHE A 71 6.68 -3.90 -2.70
CA PHE A 71 7.64 -2.81 -2.92
C PHE A 71 8.08 -2.15 -1.62
N THR A 72 7.16 -1.95 -0.68
CA THR A 72 7.50 -1.41 0.64
C THR A 72 8.37 -2.38 1.44
N ALA A 73 8.10 -3.67 1.39
CA ALA A 73 8.92 -4.70 2.03
C ALA A 73 10.32 -4.79 1.42
N ILE A 74 10.43 -4.68 0.10
CA ILE A 74 11.72 -4.57 -0.61
C ILE A 74 12.48 -3.32 -0.13
N THR A 75 11.80 -2.18 -0.04
CA THR A 75 12.39 -0.93 0.49
C THR A 75 12.96 -1.14 1.88
N LEU A 76 12.24 -1.85 2.78
CA LEU A 76 12.73 -2.18 4.12
C LEU A 76 14.03 -3.00 4.09
N ILE A 77 14.13 -3.98 3.19
CA ILE A 77 15.33 -4.82 3.05
C ILE A 77 16.54 -3.97 2.60
N PHE A 78 16.34 -3.07 1.63
CA PHE A 78 17.41 -2.21 1.14
C PHE A 78 17.85 -1.16 2.16
N VAL A 79 16.89 -0.51 2.83
CA VAL A 79 17.15 0.52 3.85
C VAL A 79 17.84 -0.08 5.10
N ARG A 80 17.58 -1.35 5.45
CA ARG A 80 18.28 -2.04 6.55
C ARG A 80 19.79 -2.12 6.36
N LYS A 81 20.27 -2.12 5.12
CA LYS A 81 21.69 -2.14 4.75
C LYS A 81 22.32 -0.75 4.80
N SER A 82 21.54 0.30 5.00
CA SER A 82 21.95 1.69 5.12
C SER A 82 22.18 2.07 6.58
N ASN A 83 23.06 3.04 6.84
CA ASN A 83 23.30 3.57 8.19
C ASN A 83 22.16 4.48 8.72
N TRP A 84 21.05 4.59 8.02
CA TRP A 84 19.96 5.52 8.24
C TRP A 84 18.94 4.99 9.24
N LYS A 85 19.17 5.24 10.53
CA LYS A 85 18.33 4.73 11.62
C LYS A 85 16.86 5.19 11.50
N LEU A 86 16.63 6.46 11.15
CA LEU A 86 15.28 7.03 11.04
C LEU A 86 14.50 6.36 9.90
N ASN A 87 15.11 6.22 8.74
CA ASN A 87 14.45 5.60 7.58
C ASN A 87 14.10 4.13 7.84
N ARG A 88 14.95 3.41 8.58
CA ARG A 88 14.66 2.02 8.99
C ARG A 88 13.44 1.92 9.89
N LEU A 89 13.30 2.84 10.85
CA LEU A 89 12.14 2.87 11.74
C LEU A 89 10.86 3.23 10.97
N VAL A 90 10.91 4.28 10.16
CA VAL A 90 9.75 4.73 9.37
C VAL A 90 9.26 3.64 8.43
N VAL A 91 10.16 2.98 7.69
CA VAL A 91 9.77 1.94 6.75
C VAL A 91 9.30 0.66 7.46
N ALA A 92 9.80 0.35 8.66
CA ALA A 92 9.29 -0.75 9.47
C ALA A 92 7.87 -0.49 9.96
N ILE A 93 7.59 0.72 10.46
CA ILE A 93 6.23 1.14 10.85
C ILE A 93 5.30 1.11 9.63
N LEU A 94 5.75 1.64 8.50
CA LEU A 94 5.01 1.66 7.25
C LEU A 94 4.60 0.24 6.80
N THR A 95 5.56 -0.70 6.81
CA THR A 95 5.29 -2.09 6.44
C THR A 95 4.31 -2.76 7.40
N SER A 96 4.44 -2.49 8.71
CA SER A 96 3.52 -3.01 9.73
C SER A 96 2.10 -2.46 9.54
N LEU A 97 1.97 -1.15 9.28
CA LEU A 97 0.66 -0.53 9.02
C LEU A 97 0.04 -1.04 7.72
N LEU A 98 0.83 -1.33 6.68
CA LEU A 98 0.31 -1.95 5.46
C LEU A 98 -0.23 -3.37 5.74
N THR A 99 0.41 -4.13 6.62
CA THR A 99 -0.13 -5.44 7.04
C THR A 99 -1.48 -5.26 7.74
N VAL A 100 -1.59 -4.30 8.68
CA VAL A 100 -2.85 -3.97 9.35
C VAL A 100 -3.90 -3.51 8.33
N GLN A 101 -3.50 -2.72 7.34
CA GLN A 101 -4.38 -2.22 6.28
C GLN A 101 -4.98 -3.34 5.42
N ILE A 102 -4.19 -4.37 5.09
CA ILE A 102 -4.67 -5.55 4.37
C ILE A 102 -5.69 -6.31 5.23
N ILE A 103 -5.42 -6.51 6.53
CA ILE A 103 -6.36 -7.15 7.45
C ILE A 103 -7.65 -6.32 7.58
N MET A 104 -7.54 -5.00 7.68
CA MET A 104 -8.70 -4.11 7.70
C MET A 104 -9.52 -4.19 6.42
N GLY A 105 -8.90 -4.45 5.27
CA GLY A 105 -9.60 -4.73 4.01
C GLY A 105 -10.55 -5.93 4.12
N TYR A 106 -10.15 -7.00 4.85
CA TYR A 106 -11.05 -8.10 5.15
C TYR A 106 -12.28 -7.64 5.94
N PHE A 107 -12.09 -6.80 6.97
CA PHE A 107 -13.22 -6.28 7.75
C PHE A 107 -14.13 -5.37 6.93
N VAL A 108 -13.60 -4.59 5.99
CA VAL A 108 -14.41 -3.78 5.07
C VAL A 108 -15.34 -4.66 4.25
N VAL A 109 -14.83 -5.77 3.70
CA VAL A 109 -15.63 -6.72 2.91
C VAL A 109 -16.61 -7.48 3.79
N SER A 110 -16.16 -8.07 4.91
CA SER A 110 -17.00 -8.88 5.80
C SER A 110 -18.14 -8.10 6.46
N THR A 111 -17.95 -6.80 6.69
CA THR A 111 -18.99 -5.91 7.22
C THR A 111 -19.83 -5.22 6.14
N LYS A 112 -19.68 -5.64 4.87
CA LYS A 112 -20.42 -5.11 3.72
C LYS A 112 -20.34 -3.59 3.60
N LEU A 113 -19.10 -3.06 3.61
CA LEU A 113 -18.81 -1.62 3.52
C LEU A 113 -19.42 -0.81 4.69
N ASN A 114 -19.43 -1.34 5.91
CA ASN A 114 -19.88 -0.56 7.04
C ASN A 114 -19.13 0.79 7.09
N PRO A 115 -19.84 1.95 7.15
CA PRO A 115 -19.22 3.26 7.02
C PRO A 115 -18.12 3.55 8.06
N TYR A 116 -18.28 3.05 9.29
CA TYR A 116 -17.26 3.22 10.35
C TYR A 116 -15.99 2.44 10.01
N VAL A 117 -16.13 1.19 9.55
CA VAL A 117 -14.99 0.35 9.18
C VAL A 117 -14.27 0.93 7.96
N VAL A 118 -15.01 1.41 6.96
CA VAL A 118 -14.45 2.09 5.79
C VAL A 118 -13.71 3.36 6.20
N ALA A 119 -14.27 4.17 7.11
CA ALA A 119 -13.63 5.40 7.59
C ALA A 119 -12.32 5.11 8.34
N ILE A 120 -12.28 4.08 9.19
CA ILE A 120 -11.06 3.65 9.89
C ILE A 120 -10.03 3.16 8.87
N HIS A 121 -10.43 2.30 7.94
CA HIS A 121 -9.55 1.80 6.87
C HIS A 121 -8.95 2.95 6.06
N LEU A 122 -9.74 3.91 5.64
CA LEU A 122 -9.27 5.09 4.93
C LEU A 122 -8.32 5.95 5.77
N SER A 123 -8.61 6.15 7.06
CA SER A 123 -7.76 6.93 7.96
C SER A 123 -6.38 6.30 8.15
N ILE A 124 -6.31 4.98 8.27
CA ILE A 124 -5.04 4.24 8.29
C ILE A 124 -4.31 4.41 6.95
N GLY A 125 -5.03 4.35 5.82
CA GLY A 125 -4.47 4.58 4.49
C GLY A 125 -3.82 5.95 4.35
N VAL A 126 -4.46 7.02 4.83
CA VAL A 126 -3.91 8.38 4.87
C VAL A 126 -2.63 8.45 5.72
N THR A 127 -2.62 7.78 6.87
CA THR A 127 -1.43 7.70 7.74
C THR A 127 -0.27 7.00 7.03
N ILE A 128 -0.54 5.87 6.35
CA ILE A 128 0.44 5.13 5.55
C ILE A 128 1.02 6.02 4.44
N PHE A 129 0.18 6.75 3.71
CA PHE A 129 0.62 7.66 2.66
C PHE A 129 1.51 8.78 3.23
N SER A 130 1.14 9.38 4.36
CA SER A 130 1.91 10.42 5.02
C SER A 130 3.30 9.94 5.46
N LEU A 131 3.40 8.70 5.98
CA LEU A 131 4.68 8.07 6.33
C LEU A 131 5.52 7.74 5.08
N ALA A 132 4.90 7.31 3.99
CA ALA A 132 5.59 7.06 2.73
C ALA A 132 6.17 8.35 2.14
N PHE A 133 5.43 9.46 2.24
CA PHE A 133 5.91 10.79 1.85
C PHE A 133 7.08 11.25 2.73
N LEU A 134 7.01 11.06 4.04
CA LEU A 134 8.10 11.35 4.97
C LEU A 134 9.34 10.54 4.61
N LEU A 135 9.20 9.24 4.36
CA LEU A 135 10.31 8.37 3.95
C LEU A 135 10.98 8.86 2.66
N LEU A 136 10.19 9.25 1.67
CA LEU A 136 10.70 9.79 0.41
C LEU A 136 11.47 11.10 0.64
N ARG A 137 10.91 12.02 1.43
CA ARG A 137 11.54 13.30 1.78
C ARG A 137 12.90 13.09 2.46
N GLU A 138 12.94 12.25 3.48
CA GLU A 138 14.18 11.95 4.20
C GLU A 138 15.22 11.30 3.28
N SER A 139 14.80 10.35 2.44
CA SER A 139 15.68 9.73 1.44
C SER A 139 16.27 10.74 0.45
N TYR A 140 15.49 11.73 0.05
CA TYR A 140 15.95 12.81 -0.82
C TYR A 140 16.98 13.72 -0.12
N LEU A 141 16.70 14.13 1.12
CA LEU A 141 17.60 15.02 1.88
C LEU A 141 18.97 14.37 2.14
N GLU A 142 18.99 13.07 2.40
CA GLU A 142 20.25 12.34 2.63
C GLU A 142 21.12 12.16 1.36
N ILE A 143 20.51 12.23 0.18
CA ILE A 143 21.27 12.19 -1.09
C ILE A 143 21.89 13.57 -1.37
N LYS A 144 21.22 14.64 -0.92
CA LYS A 144 21.64 16.01 -1.18
C LYS A 144 22.78 16.47 -0.26
N ASN A 145 22.85 15.92 0.95
CA ASN A 145 23.92 16.21 1.93
C ASN A 145 25.11 15.25 1.76
#